data_476dfc02ee39896bba52f41598519491
#
_entry.id   476dfc02ee39896bba52f41598519491
#
_cell.length_a   1.000
_cell.length_b   1.000
_cell.length_c   1.000
_cell.angle_alpha   90.00
_cell.angle_beta   90.00
_cell.angle_gamma   90.00
#
_symmetry.space_group_name_H-M   'P 1'
#
loop_
_entity.id
_entity.type
_entity.pdbx_description
1 polymer ?
#
loop_
_entity_poly.entity_id
_entity_poly.type
_entity_poly.pdbx_seq_one_letter_code
_entity_poly.pdbx_strand_id
1 'polypeptide(L)'
;MNLLITGAWQDAKQHFDSLREMGHQIQFQQFEKDPLTVDEEWIEGIICNGFFQCHDIHRFKHLKYIQLTSAGYDRVPMDYIEDHQIEIHNAGGVYSIPMAEWAVMNLLNLIKNTYSFFENQKAMIWEKDRTLGELTDKRICIVGYGNVGKEIAKRLSPFGVEITSAN
;
A
#
# COMPACT_ATOMS: atom_id res chain seq x y z
N MET A 1 -24.24 8.98 3.69
CA MET A 1 -23.93 7.74 4.45
C MET A 1 -23.32 8.09 5.80
N ASN A 2 -23.51 7.21 6.76
CA ASN A 2 -22.88 7.25 8.07
C ASN A 2 -21.53 6.53 7.98
N LEU A 3 -20.42 7.26 8.07
CA LEU A 3 -19.07 6.75 7.84
C LEU A 3 -18.29 6.64 9.15
N LEU A 4 -17.76 5.44 9.41
CA LEU A 4 -16.70 5.25 10.38
C LEU A 4 -15.35 5.36 9.66
N ILE A 5 -14.53 6.31 10.06
CA ILE A 5 -13.19 6.51 9.49
C ILE A 5 -12.17 6.17 10.57
N THR A 6 -11.20 5.32 10.23
CA THR A 6 -10.15 4.93 11.17
C THR A 6 -8.87 5.74 10.95
N GLY A 7 -7.98 5.73 11.95
CA GLY A 7 -6.65 6.35 11.85
C GLY A 7 -5.71 5.67 10.85
N ALA A 8 -6.14 4.59 10.18
CA ALA A 8 -5.43 4.00 9.06
C ALA A 8 -5.34 4.96 7.85
N TRP A 9 -6.27 5.89 7.73
CA TRP A 9 -6.15 7.04 6.82
C TRP A 9 -5.54 8.22 7.58
N GLN A 10 -4.23 8.42 7.47
CA GLN A 10 -3.46 9.38 8.27
C GLN A 10 -3.98 10.82 8.18
N ASP A 11 -4.32 11.26 6.97
CA ASP A 11 -4.77 12.64 6.71
C ASP A 11 -6.30 12.80 6.73
N ALA A 12 -7.04 11.81 7.23
CA ALA A 12 -8.51 11.78 7.21
C ALA A 12 -9.16 13.07 7.73
N LYS A 13 -8.64 13.62 8.82
CA LYS A 13 -9.22 14.80 9.49
C LYS A 13 -9.24 16.04 8.61
N GLN A 14 -8.32 16.16 7.66
CA GLN A 14 -8.26 17.28 6.70
C GLN A 14 -9.41 17.22 5.68
N HIS A 15 -10.03 16.06 5.52
CA HIS A 15 -11.09 15.82 4.53
C HIS A 15 -12.50 15.75 5.15
N PHE A 16 -12.62 15.85 6.48
CA PHE A 16 -13.92 15.70 7.14
C PHE A 16 -14.96 16.73 6.69
N ASP A 17 -14.55 17.98 6.52
CA ASP A 17 -15.49 19.03 6.10
C ASP A 17 -15.99 18.80 4.68
N SER A 18 -15.10 18.44 3.76
CA SER A 18 -15.49 18.07 2.38
C SER A 18 -16.45 16.87 2.36
N LEU A 19 -16.20 15.85 3.17
CA LEU A 19 -17.08 14.69 3.27
C LEU A 19 -18.46 15.06 3.86
N ARG A 20 -18.49 15.96 4.85
CA ARG A 20 -19.76 16.48 5.41
C ARG A 20 -20.55 17.31 4.41
N GLU A 21 -19.86 18.16 3.62
CA GLU A 21 -20.46 18.91 2.53
C GLU A 21 -21.09 18.00 1.46
N MET A 22 -20.52 16.80 1.24
CA MET A 22 -21.08 15.76 0.38
C MET A 22 -22.26 15.00 1.03
N GLY A 23 -22.67 15.38 2.24
CA GLY A 23 -23.82 14.80 2.94
C GLY A 23 -23.52 13.55 3.77
N HIS A 24 -22.23 13.30 4.09
CA HIS A 24 -21.85 12.20 4.99
C HIS A 24 -21.83 12.64 6.45
N GLN A 25 -22.25 11.74 7.36
CA GLN A 25 -22.00 11.88 8.78
C GLN A 25 -20.75 11.08 9.13
N ILE A 26 -19.86 11.64 9.97
CA ILE A 26 -18.53 11.06 10.21
C ILE A 26 -18.35 10.82 11.69
N GLN A 27 -17.94 9.59 12.03
CA GLN A 27 -17.34 9.22 13.29
C GLN A 27 -15.90 8.78 13.04
N PHE A 28 -14.98 9.13 13.95
CA PHE A 28 -13.56 8.83 13.81
C PHE A 28 -13.06 7.99 14.98
N GLN A 29 -12.37 6.89 14.66
CA GLN A 29 -11.70 6.04 15.64
C GLN A 29 -10.21 5.94 15.30
N GLN A 30 -9.34 6.32 16.23
CA GLN A 30 -7.89 6.37 15.98
C GLN A 30 -7.28 4.98 15.76
N PHE A 31 -7.63 4.01 16.59
CA PHE A 31 -7.06 2.66 16.52
C PHE A 31 -8.15 1.64 16.20
N GLU A 32 -7.93 0.86 15.14
CA GLU A 32 -8.89 -0.13 14.64
C GLU A 32 -9.17 -1.26 15.63
N LYS A 33 -8.18 -1.60 16.47
CA LYS A 33 -8.30 -2.68 17.46
C LYS A 33 -9.05 -2.29 18.75
N ASP A 34 -9.30 -1.01 18.95
CA ASP A 34 -10.00 -0.54 20.13
C ASP A 34 -11.50 -0.87 20.05
N PRO A 35 -12.18 -1.04 21.19
CA PRO A 35 -13.64 -1.19 21.20
C PRO A 35 -14.32 -0.02 20.48
N LEU A 36 -15.38 -0.34 19.76
CA LEU A 36 -16.16 0.69 19.06
C LEU A 36 -16.75 1.70 20.03
N THR A 37 -16.66 2.97 19.64
CA THR A 37 -17.25 4.10 20.37
C THR A 37 -18.59 4.55 19.78
N VAL A 38 -19.01 3.93 18.68
CA VAL A 38 -20.24 4.21 17.94
C VAL A 38 -21.07 2.94 17.81
N ASP A 39 -22.38 3.11 17.70
CA ASP A 39 -23.31 2.00 17.46
C ASP A 39 -23.03 1.36 16.11
N GLU A 40 -22.92 0.05 16.08
CA GLU A 40 -22.67 -0.74 14.87
C GLU A 40 -23.81 -0.61 13.86
N GLU A 41 -25.05 -0.46 14.32
CA GLU A 41 -26.20 -0.24 13.47
C GLU A 41 -26.21 1.14 12.78
N TRP A 42 -25.47 2.11 13.33
CA TRP A 42 -25.32 3.42 12.72
C TRP A 42 -24.41 3.38 11.46
N ILE A 43 -23.48 2.42 11.39
CA ILE A 43 -22.42 2.40 10.40
C ILE A 43 -22.92 1.87 9.05
N GLU A 44 -22.84 2.71 8.02
CA GLU A 44 -23.14 2.34 6.63
C GLU A 44 -21.90 2.19 5.76
N GLY A 45 -20.78 2.83 6.13
CA GLY A 45 -19.52 2.75 5.42
C GLY A 45 -18.32 2.80 6.36
N ILE A 46 -17.25 2.10 6.01
CA ILE A 46 -16.02 2.05 6.81
C ILE A 46 -14.81 2.35 5.93
N ILE A 47 -13.94 3.28 6.39
CA ILE A 47 -12.63 3.52 5.80
C ILE A 47 -11.58 2.98 6.78
N CYS A 48 -10.87 1.91 6.37
CA CYS A 48 -10.04 1.13 7.29
C CYS A 48 -8.87 0.40 6.58
N ASN A 49 -8.05 -0.31 7.36
CA ASN A 49 -7.01 -1.21 6.87
C ASN A 49 -7.22 -2.65 7.35
N GLY A 50 -7.07 -2.88 8.66
CA GLY A 50 -7.17 -4.19 9.29
C GLY A 50 -8.35 -4.33 10.25
N PHE A 51 -9.34 -3.47 10.14
CA PHE A 51 -10.47 -3.36 11.06
C PHE A 51 -11.21 -4.69 11.30
N PHE A 52 -11.48 -5.45 10.24
CA PHE A 52 -12.18 -6.74 10.32
C PHE A 52 -11.33 -7.90 10.85
N GLN A 53 -10.06 -7.68 11.17
CA GLN A 53 -9.26 -8.64 11.93
C GLN A 53 -9.59 -8.60 13.44
N CYS A 54 -10.20 -7.51 13.90
CA CYS A 54 -10.53 -7.28 15.31
C CYS A 54 -12.04 -7.15 15.55
N HIS A 55 -12.82 -6.85 14.52
CA HIS A 55 -14.27 -6.67 14.59
C HIS A 55 -14.99 -7.62 13.64
N ASP A 56 -15.96 -8.34 14.15
CA ASP A 56 -16.76 -9.27 13.37
C ASP A 56 -17.70 -8.52 12.41
N ILE A 57 -17.53 -8.72 11.10
CA ILE A 57 -18.33 -8.06 10.07
C ILE A 57 -19.84 -8.30 10.20
N HIS A 58 -20.24 -9.45 10.76
CA HIS A 58 -21.65 -9.82 10.96
C HIS A 58 -22.42 -8.87 11.91
N ARG A 59 -21.70 -8.05 12.67
CA ARG A 59 -22.29 -7.07 13.59
C ARG A 59 -22.80 -5.82 12.86
N PHE A 60 -22.28 -5.52 11.66
CA PHE A 60 -22.57 -4.29 10.90
C PHE A 60 -23.73 -4.51 9.92
N LYS A 61 -24.96 -4.53 10.43
CA LYS A 61 -26.15 -4.89 9.65
C LYS A 61 -26.49 -3.93 8.51
N HIS A 62 -26.05 -2.68 8.58
CA HIS A 62 -26.31 -1.62 7.61
C HIS A 62 -25.10 -1.28 6.75
N LEU A 63 -24.01 -2.06 6.85
CA LEU A 63 -22.79 -1.83 6.08
C LEU A 63 -23.03 -2.04 4.60
N LYS A 64 -22.71 -1.02 3.80
CA LYS A 64 -22.88 -0.99 2.33
C LYS A 64 -21.58 -0.70 1.59
N TYR A 65 -20.60 -0.10 2.28
CA TYR A 65 -19.39 0.41 1.66
C TYR A 65 -18.16 0.19 2.52
N ILE A 66 -17.08 -0.29 1.91
CA ILE A 66 -15.76 -0.43 2.54
C ILE A 66 -14.71 0.19 1.64
N GLN A 67 -13.92 1.13 2.19
CA GLN A 67 -12.71 1.62 1.57
C GLN A 67 -11.49 1.14 2.35
N LEU A 68 -10.67 0.32 1.73
CA LEU A 68 -9.40 -0.09 2.32
C LEU A 68 -8.30 0.93 2.00
N THR A 69 -7.45 1.21 2.98
CA THR A 69 -6.22 2.00 2.80
C THR A 69 -5.04 1.12 2.37
N SER A 70 -5.23 -0.21 2.27
CA SER A 70 -4.27 -1.18 1.71
C SER A 70 -4.59 -1.52 0.26
N ALA A 71 -3.62 -2.12 -0.43
CA ALA A 71 -3.80 -2.60 -1.80
C ALA A 71 -4.36 -4.04 -1.88
N GLY A 72 -4.24 -4.82 -0.80
CA GLY A 72 -4.73 -6.19 -0.72
C GLY A 72 -6.08 -6.31 -0.03
N TYR A 73 -6.79 -7.41 -0.29
CA TYR A 73 -8.05 -7.79 0.36
C TYR A 73 -7.89 -8.90 1.42
N ASP A 74 -6.68 -9.29 1.74
CA ASP A 74 -6.33 -10.40 2.65
C ASP A 74 -6.80 -10.21 4.10
N ARG A 75 -7.21 -8.99 4.46
CA ARG A 75 -7.65 -8.61 5.81
C ARG A 75 -9.15 -8.44 5.98
N VAL A 76 -9.91 -8.81 4.97
CA VAL A 76 -11.36 -8.66 4.96
C VAL A 76 -12.05 -9.99 4.62
N PRO A 77 -13.22 -10.28 5.19
CA PRO A 77 -13.97 -11.50 4.90
C PRO A 77 -14.71 -11.37 3.55
N MET A 78 -14.00 -11.65 2.45
CA MET A 78 -14.51 -11.43 1.10
C MET A 78 -15.80 -12.22 0.82
N ASP A 79 -15.91 -13.46 1.30
CA ASP A 79 -17.12 -14.28 1.11
C ASP A 79 -18.38 -13.58 1.64
N TYR A 80 -18.28 -12.99 2.85
CA TYR A 80 -19.39 -12.23 3.42
C TYR A 80 -19.73 -10.98 2.63
N ILE A 81 -18.69 -10.27 2.15
CA ILE A 81 -18.82 -9.02 1.39
C ILE A 81 -19.54 -9.28 0.06
N GLU A 82 -19.18 -10.36 -0.64
CA GLU A 82 -19.78 -10.78 -1.90
C GLU A 82 -21.24 -11.23 -1.70
N ASP A 83 -21.52 -12.07 -0.70
CA ASP A 83 -22.85 -12.58 -0.39
C ASP A 83 -23.83 -11.46 -0.03
N HIS A 84 -23.35 -10.39 0.61
CA HIS A 84 -24.18 -9.25 1.03
C HIS A 84 -24.11 -8.06 0.09
N GLN A 85 -23.41 -8.20 -1.06
CA GLN A 85 -23.26 -7.16 -2.08
C GLN A 85 -22.73 -5.82 -1.52
N ILE A 86 -21.80 -5.90 -0.57
CA ILE A 86 -21.14 -4.73 0.00
C ILE A 86 -20.12 -4.21 -1.02
N GLU A 87 -20.22 -2.93 -1.35
CA GLU A 87 -19.25 -2.28 -2.24
C GLU A 87 -17.90 -2.13 -1.55
N ILE A 88 -16.84 -2.70 -2.14
CA ILE A 88 -15.51 -2.62 -1.57
C ILE A 88 -14.49 -2.08 -2.58
N HIS A 89 -13.66 -1.14 -2.11
CA HIS A 89 -12.53 -0.60 -2.86
C HIS A 89 -11.25 -0.68 -2.03
N ASN A 90 -10.12 -0.73 -2.72
CA ASN A 90 -8.79 -0.72 -2.10
C ASN A 90 -7.96 0.48 -2.57
N ALA A 91 -6.79 0.68 -1.97
CA ALA A 91 -5.81 1.69 -2.37
C ALA A 91 -4.85 1.19 -3.45
N GLY A 92 -5.34 0.39 -4.40
CA GLY A 92 -4.54 -0.17 -5.49
C GLY A 92 -3.85 0.95 -6.29
N GLY A 93 -2.53 0.82 -6.47
CA GLY A 93 -1.73 1.78 -7.22
C GLY A 93 -1.11 2.92 -6.38
N VAL A 94 -1.68 3.27 -5.23
CA VAL A 94 -1.18 4.37 -4.38
C VAL A 94 0.28 4.16 -3.97
N TYR A 95 0.66 2.92 -3.65
CA TYR A 95 2.01 2.59 -3.23
C TYR A 95 2.94 2.16 -4.38
N SER A 96 2.47 2.13 -5.62
CA SER A 96 3.23 1.58 -6.75
C SER A 96 4.49 2.37 -7.06
N ILE A 97 4.40 3.69 -6.98
CA ILE A 97 5.54 4.59 -7.22
C ILE A 97 6.63 4.42 -6.14
N PRO A 98 6.34 4.62 -4.84
CA PRO A 98 7.38 4.48 -3.82
C PRO A 98 7.97 3.06 -3.74
N MET A 99 7.16 2.03 -3.96
CA MET A 99 7.66 0.65 -4.01
C MET A 99 8.58 0.42 -5.20
N ALA A 100 8.26 0.96 -6.37
CA ALA A 100 9.11 0.86 -7.55
C ALA A 100 10.44 1.61 -7.37
N GLU A 101 10.41 2.78 -6.77
CA GLU A 101 11.62 3.55 -6.45
C GLU A 101 12.51 2.79 -5.46
N TRP A 102 11.92 2.21 -4.42
CA TRP A 102 12.64 1.37 -3.47
C TRP A 102 13.29 0.16 -4.14
N ALA A 103 12.57 -0.52 -5.05
CA ALA A 103 13.10 -1.66 -5.78
C ALA A 103 14.28 -1.28 -6.67
N VAL A 104 14.18 -0.19 -7.43
CA VAL A 104 15.26 0.31 -8.30
C VAL A 104 16.47 0.77 -7.47
N MET A 105 16.24 1.47 -6.36
CA MET A 105 17.30 1.86 -5.43
C MET A 105 18.09 0.65 -4.94
N ASN A 106 17.39 -0.41 -4.49
CA ASN A 106 18.07 -1.60 -3.98
C ASN A 106 18.80 -2.39 -5.08
N LEU A 107 18.25 -2.43 -6.30
CA LEU A 107 18.93 -3.02 -7.44
C LEU A 107 20.25 -2.29 -7.73
N LEU A 108 20.24 -0.96 -7.72
CA LEU A 108 21.45 -0.15 -7.87
C LEU A 108 22.43 -0.38 -6.71
N ASN A 109 21.96 -0.43 -5.47
CA ASN A 109 22.78 -0.72 -4.30
C ASN A 109 23.51 -2.07 -4.42
N LEU A 110 22.84 -3.11 -4.92
CA LEU A 110 23.43 -4.42 -5.14
C LEU A 110 24.50 -4.38 -6.22
N ILE A 111 24.20 -3.81 -7.39
CA ILE A 111 25.14 -3.77 -8.52
C ILE A 111 26.36 -2.89 -8.23
N LYS A 112 26.18 -1.83 -7.45
CA LYS A 112 27.23 -0.90 -7.06
C LYS A 112 27.93 -1.29 -5.76
N ASN A 113 27.61 -2.45 -5.17
CA ASN A 113 28.18 -2.93 -3.91
C ASN A 113 28.17 -1.85 -2.79
N THR A 114 27.10 -1.06 -2.73
CA THR A 114 27.02 0.15 -1.89
C THR A 114 27.23 -0.15 -0.41
N TYR A 115 26.75 -1.30 0.06
CA TYR A 115 26.91 -1.70 1.47
C TYR A 115 28.38 -1.88 1.87
N SER A 116 29.21 -2.51 1.01
CA SER A 116 30.65 -2.63 1.28
C SER A 116 31.33 -1.27 1.32
N PHE A 117 30.95 -0.34 0.46
CA PHE A 117 31.48 1.03 0.51
C PHE A 117 31.09 1.77 1.78
N PHE A 118 29.87 1.58 2.30
CA PHE A 118 29.49 2.16 3.59
C PHE A 118 30.31 1.59 4.75
N GLU A 119 30.58 0.28 4.78
CA GLU A 119 31.43 -0.30 5.82
C GLU A 119 32.88 0.18 5.70
N ASN A 120 33.43 0.25 4.49
CA ASN A 120 34.75 0.83 4.26
C ASN A 120 34.82 2.29 4.71
N GLN A 121 33.81 3.09 4.42
CA GLN A 121 33.71 4.48 4.85
C GLN A 121 33.71 4.61 6.38
N LYS A 122 32.92 3.79 7.08
CA LYS A 122 32.93 3.76 8.56
C LYS A 122 34.28 3.39 9.13
N ALA A 123 35.00 2.44 8.50
CA ALA A 123 36.32 2.01 8.90
C ALA A 123 37.44 2.96 8.42
N MET A 124 37.12 4.04 7.71
CA MET A 124 38.08 4.94 7.07
C MET A 124 39.07 4.22 6.14
N ILE A 125 38.58 3.15 5.47
CA ILE A 125 39.34 2.36 4.49
C ILE A 125 39.04 2.90 3.10
N TRP A 126 40.11 3.19 2.34
CA TRP A 126 40.02 3.48 0.91
C TRP A 126 40.46 2.26 0.11
N GLU A 127 39.46 1.52 -0.40
CA GLU A 127 39.69 0.32 -1.20
C GLU A 127 38.92 0.45 -2.54
N LYS A 128 39.60 0.09 -3.63
CA LYS A 128 39.03 0.11 -4.95
C LYS A 128 38.35 -1.23 -5.26
N ASP A 129 37.04 -1.24 -5.42
CA ASP A 129 36.28 -2.38 -5.93
C ASP A 129 36.27 -2.36 -7.48
N ARG A 130 36.77 -3.44 -8.10
CA ARG A 130 36.82 -3.62 -9.55
C ARG A 130 35.70 -4.52 -10.08
N THR A 131 34.80 -4.97 -9.20
CA THR A 131 33.69 -5.88 -9.53
C THR A 131 32.37 -5.16 -9.78
N LEU A 132 32.36 -3.83 -9.66
CA LEU A 132 31.16 -3.02 -9.83
C LEU A 132 30.54 -3.23 -11.21
N GLY A 133 29.26 -3.55 -11.22
CA GLY A 133 28.48 -3.70 -12.45
C GLY A 133 27.77 -2.42 -12.87
N GLU A 134 27.14 -2.49 -14.03
CA GLU A 134 26.23 -1.47 -14.58
C GLU A 134 24.91 -2.13 -14.96
N LEU A 135 23.85 -1.36 -15.01
CA LEU A 135 22.54 -1.85 -15.46
C LEU A 135 22.46 -1.95 -16.99
N THR A 136 23.19 -1.11 -17.71
CA THR A 136 23.21 -1.10 -19.18
C THR A 136 23.42 -2.51 -19.74
N ASP A 137 22.59 -2.88 -20.71
CA ASP A 137 22.59 -4.20 -21.38
C ASP A 137 22.30 -5.40 -20.46
N LYS A 138 21.86 -5.17 -19.23
CA LYS A 138 21.42 -6.25 -18.34
C LYS A 138 19.99 -6.69 -18.66
N ARG A 139 19.74 -7.99 -18.50
CA ARG A 139 18.40 -8.56 -18.58
C ARG A 139 17.78 -8.61 -17.18
N ILE A 140 16.59 -8.05 -17.07
CA ILE A 140 15.82 -8.00 -15.82
C ILE A 140 14.48 -8.68 -16.04
N CYS A 141 14.17 -9.68 -15.22
CA CYS A 141 12.86 -10.31 -15.20
C CYS A 141 12.04 -9.74 -14.03
N ILE A 142 10.85 -9.23 -14.33
CA ILE A 142 9.89 -8.75 -13.34
C ILE A 142 8.82 -9.82 -13.19
N VAL A 143 8.77 -10.46 -12.00
CA VAL A 143 7.71 -11.42 -11.64
C VAL A 143 6.54 -10.66 -11.05
N GLY A 144 5.39 -10.70 -11.73
CA GLY A 144 4.21 -9.90 -11.41
C GLY A 144 4.22 -8.52 -12.09
N TYR A 145 3.53 -8.41 -13.25
CA TYR A 145 3.49 -7.17 -14.04
C TYR A 145 2.21 -6.35 -13.82
N GLY A 146 1.79 -6.27 -12.55
CA GLY A 146 0.72 -5.38 -12.09
C GLY A 146 1.17 -3.92 -11.94
N ASN A 147 0.48 -3.14 -11.09
CA ASN A 147 0.77 -1.71 -10.91
C ASN A 147 2.23 -1.44 -10.50
N VAL A 148 2.77 -2.19 -9.54
CA VAL A 148 4.16 -2.04 -9.09
C VAL A 148 5.15 -2.45 -10.17
N GLY A 149 4.95 -3.62 -10.81
CA GLY A 149 5.83 -4.12 -11.86
C GLY A 149 5.95 -3.16 -13.05
N LYS A 150 4.82 -2.56 -13.45
CA LYS A 150 4.79 -1.53 -14.51
C LYS A 150 5.59 -0.28 -14.13
N GLU A 151 5.47 0.18 -12.89
CA GLU A 151 6.20 1.34 -12.39
C GLU A 151 7.71 1.05 -12.23
N ILE A 152 8.10 -0.19 -11.87
CA ILE A 152 9.50 -0.64 -11.89
C ILE A 152 10.06 -0.62 -13.31
N ALA A 153 9.35 -1.22 -14.26
CA ALA A 153 9.77 -1.26 -15.66
C ALA A 153 9.98 0.15 -16.23
N LYS A 154 9.04 1.05 -15.98
CA LYS A 154 9.12 2.45 -16.40
C LYS A 154 10.38 3.15 -15.88
N ARG A 155 10.77 2.89 -14.62
CA ARG A 155 11.96 3.51 -13.99
C ARG A 155 13.25 2.84 -14.39
N LEU A 156 13.23 1.57 -14.76
CA LEU A 156 14.40 0.84 -15.22
C LEU A 156 14.72 1.11 -16.71
N SER A 157 13.72 1.39 -17.52
CA SER A 157 13.91 1.62 -18.97
C SER A 157 15.01 2.62 -19.32
N PRO A 158 15.16 3.79 -18.64
CA PRO A 158 16.23 4.74 -18.95
C PRO A 158 17.65 4.23 -18.69
N PHE A 159 17.82 3.13 -17.94
CA PHE A 159 19.13 2.53 -17.70
C PHE A 159 19.63 1.63 -18.84
N GLY A 160 18.88 1.51 -19.94
CA GLY A 160 19.26 0.68 -21.07
C GLY A 160 19.23 -0.83 -20.78
N VAL A 161 18.30 -1.26 -19.93
CA VAL A 161 18.09 -2.68 -19.59
C VAL A 161 17.11 -3.34 -20.57
N GLU A 162 17.27 -4.65 -20.76
CA GLU A 162 16.28 -5.49 -21.42
C GLU A 162 15.30 -6.04 -20.36
N ILE A 163 14.01 -5.67 -20.46
CA ILE A 163 13.01 -6.05 -19.47
C ILE A 163 12.13 -7.16 -20.03
N THR A 164 12.01 -8.25 -19.28
CA THR A 164 11.02 -9.31 -19.47
C THR A 164 10.09 -9.38 -18.28
N SER A 165 8.85 -9.85 -18.47
CA SER A 165 7.89 -10.03 -17.40
C SER A 165 7.29 -11.43 -17.40
N ALA A 166 7.05 -11.95 -16.19
CA ALA A 166 6.30 -13.19 -15.97
C ALA A 166 5.15 -12.88 -15.00
N ASN A 167 3.97 -13.42 -15.27
CA ASN A 167 2.79 -13.35 -14.39
C ASN A 167 2.67 -14.65 -13.60
#